data_0b73f6f05d76ec8736d06f50c7688194
#
_entry.id   0b73f6f05d76ec8736d06f50c7688194
#
_cell.length_a   1.000
_cell.length_b   1.000
_cell.length_c   1.000
_cell.angle_alpha   90.00
_cell.angle_beta   90.00
_cell.angle_gamma   90.00
#
_symmetry.space_group_name_H-M   'P 1'
#
loop_
_entity.id
_entity.type
_entity.pdbx_description
1 polymer ?
#
loop_
_entity_poly.entity_id
_entity_poly.type
_entity_poly.pdbx_seq_one_letter_code
_entity_poly.pdbx_strand_id
1 'polypeptide(L)'
;ARIDLIVRGACMLAPGVPGATDRIRVRSVVGRFLEHTRVIYFRWGEGDSQEALYLSSADWMSRNMLRRIEIAWPLRDAALRQRVIDECLVPYLRDEVDAWSLRSDGSYERVAETGLSAQGALMRRF
;
A
#
# COMPACT_ATOMS: atom_id res chain seq x y z
N ALA A 1 14.95 -5.92 -5.61
CA ALA A 1 13.98 -5.62 -4.52
C ALA A 1 12.57 -6.04 -4.95
N ARG A 2 11.71 -6.39 -4.02
CA ARG A 2 10.26 -6.57 -4.23
C ARG A 2 9.56 -5.28 -3.83
N ILE A 3 8.55 -4.87 -4.59
CA ILE A 3 7.72 -3.69 -4.31
C ILE A 3 6.27 -4.12 -4.32
N ASP A 4 5.57 -3.84 -3.24
CA ASP A 4 4.12 -4.02 -3.13
C ASP A 4 3.48 -2.63 -3.01
N LEU A 5 2.60 -2.28 -3.94
CA LEU A 5 1.84 -1.03 -3.95
C LEU A 5 0.40 -1.33 -3.57
N ILE A 6 -0.07 -0.68 -2.51
CA ILE A 6 -1.47 -0.68 -2.12
C ILE A 6 -2.02 0.68 -2.54
N VAL A 7 -2.93 0.69 -3.48
CA VAL A 7 -3.53 1.90 -4.01
C VAL A 7 -5.04 1.88 -3.81
N ARG A 8 -5.67 3.04 -3.93
CA ARG A 8 -7.12 3.13 -3.96
C ARG A 8 -7.56 3.59 -5.34
N GLY A 9 -8.26 2.70 -6.06
CA GLY A 9 -8.72 2.96 -7.41
C GLY A 9 -7.68 2.63 -8.49
N ALA A 10 -7.68 3.41 -9.57
CA ALA A 10 -6.86 3.12 -10.75
C ALA A 10 -5.38 3.44 -10.53
N CYS A 11 -4.51 2.62 -11.08
CA CYS A 11 -3.07 2.83 -11.16
C CYS A 11 -2.61 2.68 -12.62
N MET A 12 -1.78 3.62 -13.09
CA MET A 12 -1.27 3.64 -14.46
C MET A 12 0.01 2.81 -14.65
N LEU A 13 0.56 2.26 -13.57
CA LEU A 13 1.74 1.39 -13.67
C LEU A 13 1.33 0.02 -14.20
N ALA A 14 2.07 -0.49 -15.19
CA ALA A 14 1.96 -1.89 -15.64
C ALA A 14 2.86 -2.77 -14.77
N PRO A 15 2.35 -3.55 -13.81
CA PRO A 15 3.16 -4.44 -12.99
C PRO A 15 3.49 -5.74 -13.74
N GLY A 16 4.54 -6.45 -13.30
CA GLY A 16 4.86 -7.78 -13.81
C GLY A 16 5.42 -7.83 -15.24
N VAL A 17 5.87 -6.70 -15.80
CA VAL A 17 6.53 -6.67 -17.11
C VAL A 17 7.95 -7.18 -16.95
N PRO A 18 8.35 -8.27 -17.67
CA PRO A 18 9.68 -8.85 -17.56
C PRO A 18 10.82 -7.83 -17.81
N GLY A 19 11.80 -7.81 -16.93
CA GLY A 19 12.95 -6.91 -17.02
C GLY A 19 12.70 -5.45 -16.66
N ALA A 20 11.45 -5.07 -16.41
CA ALA A 20 11.08 -3.69 -16.04
C ALA A 20 10.37 -3.64 -14.69
N THR A 21 9.21 -4.26 -14.56
CA THR A 21 8.35 -4.22 -13.37
C THR A 21 7.98 -5.61 -12.84
N ASP A 22 8.76 -6.62 -13.19
CA ASP A 22 8.57 -8.03 -12.85
C ASP A 22 8.44 -8.29 -11.33
N ARG A 23 9.05 -7.42 -10.52
CA ARG A 23 9.03 -7.49 -9.06
C ARG A 23 8.09 -6.49 -8.39
N ILE A 24 7.26 -5.83 -9.17
CA ILE A 24 6.23 -4.90 -8.67
C ILE A 24 4.88 -5.60 -8.68
N ARG A 25 4.17 -5.50 -7.58
CA ARG A 25 2.78 -5.92 -7.46
C ARG A 25 1.94 -4.72 -7.10
N VAL A 26 0.80 -4.59 -7.74
CA VAL A 26 -0.16 -3.52 -7.47
C VAL A 26 -1.47 -4.13 -7.04
N ARG A 27 -1.96 -3.70 -5.90
CA ARG A 27 -3.23 -4.08 -5.33
C ARG A 27 -4.07 -2.84 -5.13
N SER A 28 -5.27 -2.82 -5.68
CA SER A 28 -6.27 -1.79 -5.42
C SER A 28 -7.24 -2.29 -4.37
N VAL A 29 -7.39 -1.55 -3.27
CA VAL A 29 -8.34 -1.88 -2.21
C VAL A 29 -9.42 -0.79 -2.19
N VAL A 30 -10.67 -1.19 -2.46
CA VAL A 30 -11.82 -0.30 -2.52
C VAL A 30 -12.93 -0.86 -1.65
N GLY A 31 -12.94 -0.44 -0.40
CA GLY A 31 -13.95 -0.83 0.57
C GLY A 31 -15.03 0.24 0.78
N ARG A 32 -15.77 0.10 1.87
CA ARG A 32 -16.89 0.97 2.25
C ARG A 32 -16.47 2.41 2.53
N PHE A 33 -15.29 2.60 3.13
CA PHE A 33 -14.82 3.90 3.58
C PHE A 33 -13.78 4.48 2.63
N LEU A 34 -13.82 5.80 2.47
CA LEU A 34 -12.78 6.57 1.80
C LEU A 34 -11.57 6.66 2.73
N GLU A 35 -10.42 6.26 2.25
CA GLU A 35 -9.18 6.26 3.03
C GLU A 35 -8.14 7.18 2.38
N HIS A 36 -7.38 7.88 3.22
CA HIS A 36 -6.32 8.79 2.84
C HIS A 36 -4.99 8.48 3.52
N THR A 37 -4.81 7.24 3.94
CA THR A 37 -3.56 6.78 4.56
C THR A 37 -2.45 6.75 3.52
N ARG A 38 -1.35 7.44 3.79
CA ARG A 38 -0.18 7.48 2.92
C ARG A 38 1.05 7.11 3.72
N VAL A 39 1.44 5.85 3.57
CA VAL A 39 2.55 5.23 4.28
C VAL A 39 3.55 4.71 3.26
N ILE A 40 4.82 4.98 3.47
CA ILE A 40 5.93 4.45 2.68
C ILE A 40 6.83 3.67 3.62
N TYR A 41 6.98 2.37 3.36
CA TYR A 41 7.77 1.47 4.19
C TYR A 41 8.86 0.81 3.38
N PHE A 42 10.08 0.88 3.89
CA PHE A 42 11.26 0.24 3.34
C PHE A 42 11.83 -0.76 4.32
N ARG A 43 12.27 -1.89 3.80
CA ARG A 43 13.00 -2.89 4.56
C ARG A 43 14.19 -3.38 3.74
N TRP A 44 15.37 -3.41 4.33
CA TRP A 44 16.61 -3.84 3.66
C TRP A 44 17.56 -4.53 4.63
N GLY A 45 18.64 -5.15 4.08
CA GLY A 45 19.63 -5.89 4.83
C GLY A 45 19.32 -7.38 4.97
N GLU A 46 20.30 -8.13 5.39
CA GLU A 46 20.24 -9.54 5.76
C GLU A 46 20.47 -9.65 7.27
N GLY A 47 19.86 -10.65 7.94
CA GLY A 47 19.95 -10.81 9.39
C GLY A 47 19.08 -9.79 10.14
N ASP A 48 19.72 -8.93 10.93
CA ASP A 48 19.03 -7.81 11.60
C ASP A 48 18.63 -6.76 10.55
N SER A 49 17.47 -6.99 9.94
CA SER A 49 16.94 -6.14 8.88
C SER A 49 16.73 -4.71 9.37
N GLN A 50 17.26 -3.76 8.61
CA GLN A 50 16.99 -2.34 8.80
C GLN A 50 15.66 -1.98 8.15
N GLU A 51 14.98 -1.00 8.71
CA GLU A 51 13.69 -0.55 8.20
C GLU A 51 13.51 0.96 8.38
N ALA A 52 12.74 1.56 7.49
CA ALA A 52 12.30 2.94 7.59
C ALA A 52 10.84 3.06 7.19
N LEU A 53 10.08 3.87 7.93
CA LEU A 53 8.69 4.17 7.66
C LEU A 53 8.48 5.67 7.65
N TYR A 54 7.80 6.14 6.60
CA TYR A 54 7.42 7.54 6.45
C TYR A 54 5.91 7.66 6.35
N LEU A 55 5.37 8.69 6.97
CA LEU A 55 4.02 9.16 6.73
C LEU A 55 4.07 10.35 5.78
N SER A 56 3.10 10.48 4.89
CA SER A 56 3.09 11.54 3.88
C SER A 56 1.74 12.22 3.77
N SER A 57 1.75 13.49 3.42
CA SER A 57 0.55 14.25 3.06
C SER A 57 0.18 14.11 1.57
N ALA A 58 1.12 13.66 0.73
CA ALA A 58 0.97 13.63 -0.72
C ALA A 58 0.23 12.39 -1.22
N ASP A 59 -0.80 12.58 -2.04
CA ASP A 59 -1.19 11.56 -3.02
C ASP A 59 -0.15 11.53 -4.15
N TRP A 60 0.14 10.36 -4.68
CA TRP A 60 1.10 10.20 -5.78
C TRP A 60 0.47 10.59 -7.12
N MET A 61 0.05 11.85 -7.21
CA MET A 61 -0.55 12.47 -8.39
C MET A 61 0.29 13.67 -8.82
N SER A 62 0.36 13.93 -10.12
CA SER A 62 1.16 15.03 -10.69
C SER A 62 0.85 16.38 -10.04
N ARG A 63 -0.41 16.67 -9.73
CA ARG A 63 -0.81 17.91 -9.05
C ARG A 63 -0.20 18.05 -7.66
N ASN A 64 -0.06 16.96 -6.91
CA ASN A 64 0.50 17.00 -5.56
C ASN A 64 2.03 17.04 -5.63
N MET A 65 2.63 16.21 -6.46
CA MET A 65 4.09 16.07 -6.55
C MET A 65 4.77 17.28 -7.22
N LEU A 66 4.09 17.98 -8.13
CA LEU A 66 4.69 19.03 -8.96
C LEU A 66 4.15 20.45 -8.67
N ARG A 67 3.00 20.59 -8.01
CA ARG A 67 2.32 21.88 -7.86
C ARG A 67 1.90 22.22 -6.43
N ARG A 68 2.19 21.36 -5.45
CA ARG A 68 1.87 21.57 -4.03
C ARG A 68 3.12 21.41 -3.19
N ILE A 69 3.09 22.06 -2.02
CA ILE A 69 4.05 21.78 -0.97
C ILE A 69 3.47 20.64 -0.16
N GLU A 70 4.16 19.52 -0.17
CA GLU A 70 3.80 18.31 0.55
C GLU A 70 4.93 17.93 1.49
N ILE A 71 4.61 17.19 2.55
CA ILE A 71 5.58 16.73 3.53
C ILE A 71 5.58 15.21 3.63
N ALA A 72 6.77 14.67 3.89
CA ALA A 72 6.94 13.29 4.34
C ALA A 72 7.86 13.31 5.55
N TRP A 73 7.48 12.62 6.62
CA TRP A 73 8.28 12.58 7.84
C TRP A 73 8.52 11.16 8.32
N PRO A 74 9.74 10.87 8.82
CA PRO A 74 10.07 9.54 9.30
C PRO A 74 9.40 9.26 10.64
N LEU A 75 8.82 8.09 10.79
CA LEU A 75 8.30 7.59 12.05
C LEU A 75 9.41 6.80 12.77
N ARG A 76 10.09 7.45 13.70
CA ARG A 76 11.29 6.90 14.36
C ARG A 76 10.96 6.02 15.57
N ASP A 77 9.87 6.29 16.27
CA ASP A 77 9.44 5.48 17.41
C ASP A 77 9.07 4.07 16.97
N ALA A 78 9.69 3.07 17.55
CA ALA A 78 9.52 1.66 17.14
C ALA A 78 8.10 1.13 17.43
N ALA A 79 7.50 1.53 18.54
CA ALA A 79 6.16 1.08 18.91
C ALA A 79 5.10 1.68 18.00
N LEU A 80 5.20 2.97 17.69
CA LEU A 80 4.31 3.64 16.73
C LEU A 80 4.52 3.11 15.32
N ARG A 81 5.76 2.85 14.91
CA ARG A 81 6.06 2.25 13.60
C ARG A 81 5.40 0.88 13.46
N GLN A 82 5.57 0.01 14.46
CA GLN A 82 4.94 -1.32 14.45
C GLN A 82 3.42 -1.20 14.39
N ARG A 83 2.83 -0.27 15.14
CA ARG A 83 1.41 -0.01 15.11
C ARG A 83 0.92 0.41 13.71
N VAL A 84 1.64 1.29 13.02
CA VAL A 84 1.30 1.70 11.64
C VAL A 84 1.42 0.51 10.68
N ILE A 85 2.44 -0.33 10.82
CA ILE A 85 2.58 -1.55 10.02
C ILE A 85 1.35 -2.46 10.23
N ASP A 86 0.97 -2.70 11.47
CA ASP A 86 -0.11 -3.62 11.83
C ASP A 86 -1.51 -3.10 11.48
N GLU A 87 -1.70 -1.79 11.42
CA GLU A 87 -2.99 -1.15 11.17
C GLU A 87 -3.13 -0.62 9.73
N CYS A 88 -2.05 -0.15 9.11
CA CYS A 88 -2.10 0.52 7.81
C CYS A 88 -1.47 -0.26 6.65
N LEU A 89 -0.72 -1.31 6.89
CA LEU A 89 -0.08 -2.11 5.84
C LEU A 89 -0.56 -3.56 5.84
N VAL A 90 -0.38 -4.27 6.95
CA VAL A 90 -0.66 -5.71 7.01
C VAL A 90 -2.11 -6.06 6.67
N PRO A 91 -3.14 -5.38 7.17
CA PRO A 91 -4.52 -5.69 6.82
C PRO A 91 -4.79 -5.55 5.33
N TYR A 92 -4.28 -4.49 4.71
CA TYR A 92 -4.48 -4.20 3.28
C TYR A 92 -3.70 -5.14 2.37
N LEU A 93 -2.51 -5.59 2.77
CA LEU A 93 -1.76 -6.64 2.08
C LEU A 93 -2.45 -8.00 2.14
N ARG A 94 -3.28 -8.23 3.15
CA ARG A 94 -4.04 -9.47 3.38
C ARG A 94 -5.51 -9.37 2.96
N ASP A 95 -5.97 -8.19 2.53
CA ASP A 95 -7.35 -8.02 2.09
C ASP A 95 -7.65 -8.94 0.89
N GLU A 96 -8.79 -9.59 0.95
CA GLU A 96 -9.24 -10.54 -0.07
C GLU A 96 -10.51 -10.02 -0.75
N VAL A 97 -11.43 -9.48 0.04
CA VAL A 97 -12.79 -9.14 -0.40
C VAL A 97 -12.88 -7.85 -1.17
N ASP A 98 -12.14 -6.82 -0.68
CA ASP A 98 -12.15 -5.48 -1.25
C ASP A 98 -10.95 -5.23 -2.16
N ALA A 99 -10.07 -6.24 -2.31
CA ALA A 99 -8.83 -6.15 -3.07
C ALA A 99 -8.97 -6.64 -4.51
N TRP A 100 -8.34 -5.90 -5.42
CA TRP A 100 -8.21 -6.18 -6.83
C TRP A 100 -6.73 -6.15 -7.24
N SER A 101 -6.24 -7.19 -7.87
CA SER A 101 -4.88 -7.25 -8.40
C SER A 101 -4.84 -6.64 -9.80
N LEU A 102 -3.93 -5.70 -10.03
CA LEU A 102 -3.66 -5.13 -11.34
C LEU A 102 -2.75 -6.06 -12.13
N ARG A 103 -3.12 -6.34 -13.38
CA ARG A 103 -2.33 -7.10 -14.34
C ARG A 103 -1.53 -6.18 -15.26
N SER A 104 -0.54 -6.73 -15.95
CA SER A 104 0.33 -5.98 -16.88
C SER A 104 -0.40 -5.39 -18.08
N ASP A 105 -1.54 -5.93 -18.44
CA ASP A 105 -2.42 -5.44 -19.51
C ASP A 105 -3.37 -4.32 -19.07
N GLY A 106 -3.30 -3.91 -17.79
CA GLY A 106 -4.17 -2.88 -17.22
C GLY A 106 -5.50 -3.39 -16.68
N SER A 107 -5.79 -4.68 -16.82
CA SER A 107 -7.00 -5.28 -16.25
C SER A 107 -6.87 -5.50 -14.75
N TYR A 108 -8.02 -5.51 -14.06
CA TYR A 108 -8.11 -5.80 -12.64
C TYR A 108 -8.83 -7.12 -12.42
N GLU A 109 -8.27 -7.95 -11.57
CA GLU A 109 -8.86 -9.20 -11.13
C GLU A 109 -9.13 -9.14 -9.63
N ARG A 110 -10.36 -9.47 -9.23
CA ARG A 110 -10.73 -9.55 -7.82
C ARG A 110 -9.94 -10.67 -7.14
N VAL A 111 -9.40 -10.40 -5.94
CA VAL A 111 -8.57 -11.38 -5.22
C VAL A 111 -9.42 -12.54 -4.74
N ALA A 112 -10.57 -12.27 -4.10
CA ALA A 112 -11.54 -13.28 -3.73
C ALA A 112 -12.94 -12.68 -3.53
N GLU A 113 -13.97 -13.51 -3.52
CA GLU A 113 -15.36 -13.08 -3.24
C GLU A 113 -15.67 -13.07 -1.74
N THR A 114 -14.95 -13.89 -0.99
CA THR A 114 -15.13 -14.06 0.47
C THR A 114 -13.76 -14.10 1.13
N GLY A 115 -13.71 -13.74 2.40
CA GLY A 115 -12.48 -13.78 3.19
C GLY A 115 -12.28 -12.52 4.04
N LEU A 116 -11.03 -12.09 4.16
CA LEU A 116 -10.65 -10.95 4.99
C LEU A 116 -10.93 -9.63 4.28
N SER A 117 -11.65 -8.73 4.95
CA SER A 117 -11.73 -7.31 4.61
C SER A 117 -10.90 -6.50 5.61
N ALA A 118 -9.96 -5.70 5.12
CA ALA A 118 -9.12 -4.84 5.95
C ALA A 118 -9.96 -3.85 6.77
N GLN A 119 -10.87 -3.15 6.12
CA GLN A 119 -11.77 -2.21 6.79
C GLN A 119 -12.67 -2.91 7.80
N GLY A 120 -13.22 -4.07 7.46
CA GLY A 120 -14.03 -4.86 8.37
C GLY A 120 -13.24 -5.37 9.58
N ALA A 121 -11.99 -5.73 9.41
CA ALA A 121 -11.11 -6.16 10.51
C ALA A 121 -10.78 -4.98 11.44
N LEU A 122 -10.45 -3.82 10.89
CA LEU A 122 -10.16 -2.61 11.65
C LEU A 122 -11.38 -2.10 12.42
N MET A 123 -12.56 -2.10 11.80
CA MET A 123 -13.82 -1.73 12.49
C MET A 123 -14.15 -2.61 13.69
N ARG A 124 -13.74 -3.87 13.67
CA ARG A 124 -13.95 -4.78 14.82
C ARG A 124 -12.92 -4.59 15.93
N ARG A 125 -11.80 -3.97 15.61
CA ARG A 125 -10.72 -3.73 16.56
C ARG A 125 -10.91 -2.44 17.36
N PHE A 126 -11.58 -1.46 16.79
CA PHE A 126 -11.85 -0.14 17.35
C PHE A 126 -13.34 0.15 17.47
#